data_5002d3b959bf230316be67a934cc8368
#
_entry.id   5002d3b959bf230316be67a934cc8368
#
_cell.length_a   1.000
_cell.length_b   1.000
_cell.length_c   1.000
_cell.angle_alpha   90.00
_cell.angle_beta   90.00
_cell.angle_gamma   90.00
#
_symmetry.space_group_name_H-M   'P 1'
#
loop_
_entity.id
_entity.type
_entity.pdbx_description
1 polymer ?
#
loop_
_entity_poly.entity_id
_entity_poly.type
_entity_poly.pdbx_seq_one_letter_code
_entity_poly.pdbx_strand_id
1 'polypeptide(L)'
;MAAFKRIPLQTIPQTASFPGRRQGIYGTACLRQIKESGLSCPVTIATSVFQKDAITNQLGEDVTVVTEPSRRDTFPAICLASAYLEKTAKCDKNETVIVMPCDPYTEGRYFQTIAEMTEAVQNNVAGSWLVGIKPTYPSAKYGYVILQKHRKTDGIYEVERFMEKPDVATAERFIADGAFWNGGVFAFCLGYMIDIVKSYLAYDIFEEVRLRYEELPKISFDYEVVEKAKSVAVVPYDGEWKDLGTWNVLTDELKERCIGNVVMDEKSENTHVINELEIPVMCIGAKDMVIAASWRWHPGFREREERAHQDICGPLAMPPDVRGASLGRI
;
A
#
# COMPACT_ATOMS: atom_id res chain seq x y z
N MET A 1 -11.25 11.99 -6.83
CA MET A 1 -10.14 11.40 -7.61
C MET A 1 -9.32 10.51 -6.69
N ALA A 2 -9.05 9.29 -7.05
CA ALA A 2 -8.25 8.39 -6.21
C ALA A 2 -6.79 8.43 -6.66
N ALA A 3 -5.86 8.74 -5.76
CA ALA A 3 -4.44 8.63 -5.99
C ALA A 3 -3.90 7.43 -5.19
N PHE A 4 -3.23 6.50 -5.86
CA PHE A 4 -2.69 5.32 -5.21
C PHE A 4 -1.32 5.58 -4.62
N LYS A 5 -1.20 5.31 -3.32
CA LYS A 5 0.08 5.28 -2.62
C LYS A 5 0.93 4.13 -3.15
N ARG A 6 2.21 4.37 -3.27
CA ARG A 6 3.22 3.43 -3.72
C ARG A 6 3.25 2.15 -2.89
N ILE A 7 3.25 1.01 -3.58
CA ILE A 7 3.55 -0.29 -3.01
C ILE A 7 4.98 -0.67 -3.40
N PRO A 8 5.73 -1.27 -2.49
CA PRO A 8 6.83 -2.11 -2.90
C PRO A 8 6.26 -3.40 -3.52
N LEU A 9 5.84 -3.36 -4.79
CA LEU A 9 5.46 -4.53 -5.60
C LEU A 9 6.62 -5.52 -5.79
N GLN A 10 7.66 -5.41 -4.98
CA GLN A 10 8.95 -6.05 -5.20
C GLN A 10 9.09 -7.41 -4.52
N THR A 11 8.13 -7.79 -3.66
CA THR A 11 8.31 -8.97 -2.81
C THR A 11 7.22 -10.03 -2.99
N ILE A 12 6.13 -9.72 -3.69
CA ILE A 12 5.00 -10.66 -3.83
C ILE A 12 4.81 -10.99 -5.31
N PRO A 13 4.69 -12.28 -5.69
CA PRO A 13 4.40 -12.67 -7.06
C PRO A 13 3.16 -11.96 -7.56
N GLN A 14 3.27 -11.32 -8.72
CA GLN A 14 2.18 -10.55 -9.33
C GLN A 14 0.98 -11.40 -9.72
N THR A 15 1.12 -12.73 -9.67
CA THR A 15 0.12 -13.72 -10.07
C THR A 15 -0.43 -14.54 -8.92
N ALA A 16 -0.08 -14.26 -7.66
CA ALA A 16 -0.68 -14.97 -6.53
C ALA A 16 -2.21 -14.84 -6.58
N SER A 17 -2.86 -15.93 -7.01
CA SER A 17 -4.31 -16.01 -7.10
C SER A 17 -4.86 -16.23 -5.71
N PHE A 18 -5.49 -15.22 -5.14
CA PHE A 18 -6.22 -15.41 -3.89
C PHE A 18 -7.43 -16.32 -4.09
N PRO A 19 -7.75 -17.15 -3.10
CA PRO A 19 -8.90 -18.02 -3.15
C PRO A 19 -10.19 -17.21 -3.36
N GLY A 20 -10.89 -17.52 -4.46
CA GLY A 20 -12.17 -16.88 -4.80
C GLY A 20 -12.09 -15.67 -5.76
N ARG A 21 -10.92 -15.20 -6.14
CA ARG A 21 -10.75 -14.14 -7.14
C ARG A 21 -10.04 -14.68 -8.39
N ARG A 22 -10.67 -14.55 -9.54
CA ARG A 22 -10.07 -14.85 -10.84
C ARG A 22 -8.85 -13.94 -11.04
N GLN A 23 -7.78 -14.52 -11.58
CA GLN A 23 -6.50 -13.93 -11.98
C GLN A 23 -6.50 -12.39 -12.07
N GLY A 24 -5.80 -11.73 -11.17
CA GLY A 24 -5.63 -10.27 -11.19
C GLY A 24 -4.57 -9.86 -10.20
N ILE A 25 -3.66 -9.04 -10.66
CA ILE A 25 -2.66 -8.36 -9.85
C ILE A 25 -3.38 -7.39 -8.89
N TYR A 26 -2.77 -7.08 -7.74
CA TYR A 26 -3.34 -6.18 -6.73
C TYR A 26 -3.96 -4.91 -7.31
N GLY A 27 -3.25 -4.21 -8.22
CA GLY A 27 -3.76 -3.00 -8.86
C GLY A 27 -5.05 -3.24 -9.66
N THR A 28 -5.14 -4.36 -10.40
CA THR A 28 -6.33 -4.72 -11.16
C THR A 28 -7.50 -5.09 -10.23
N ALA A 29 -7.22 -5.79 -9.14
CA ALA A 29 -8.23 -6.14 -8.15
C ALA A 29 -8.76 -4.89 -7.43
N CYS A 30 -7.88 -3.99 -7.02
CA CYS A 30 -8.22 -2.73 -6.37
C CYS A 30 -9.05 -1.83 -7.31
N LEU A 31 -8.61 -1.63 -8.55
CA LEU A 31 -9.35 -0.83 -9.56
C LEU A 31 -10.74 -1.40 -9.83
N ARG A 32 -10.86 -2.72 -9.93
CA ARG A 32 -12.17 -3.37 -10.07
C ARG A 32 -13.06 -3.11 -8.86
N GLN A 33 -12.53 -3.26 -7.64
CA GLN A 33 -13.29 -3.02 -6.41
C GLN A 33 -13.74 -1.56 -6.28
N ILE A 34 -12.91 -0.60 -6.70
CA ILE A 34 -13.30 0.81 -6.78
C ILE A 34 -14.50 0.97 -7.73
N LYS A 35 -14.43 0.39 -8.93
CA LYS A 35 -15.54 0.46 -9.90
C LYS A 35 -16.82 -0.23 -9.39
N GLU A 36 -16.68 -1.38 -8.75
CA GLU A 36 -17.79 -2.14 -8.18
C GLU A 36 -18.45 -1.45 -6.96
N SER A 37 -17.73 -0.62 -6.23
CA SER A 37 -18.25 0.14 -5.08
C SER A 37 -19.12 1.34 -5.48
N GLY A 38 -19.24 1.64 -6.76
CA GLY A 38 -19.96 2.81 -7.26
C GLY A 38 -19.17 4.13 -7.21
N LEU A 39 -17.91 4.10 -6.78
CA LEU A 39 -17.00 5.24 -6.87
C LEU A 39 -16.65 5.50 -8.34
N SER A 40 -17.32 6.48 -8.94
CA SER A 40 -17.03 6.94 -10.30
C SER A 40 -16.02 8.08 -10.24
N CYS A 41 -14.74 7.76 -10.24
CA CYS A 41 -13.67 8.75 -10.16
C CYS A 41 -12.48 8.36 -11.05
N PRO A 42 -11.77 9.35 -11.65
CA PRO A 42 -10.50 9.09 -12.30
C PRO A 42 -9.47 8.54 -11.31
N VAL A 43 -8.62 7.62 -11.77
CA VAL A 43 -7.59 7.00 -10.95
C VAL A 43 -6.21 7.43 -11.43
N THR A 44 -5.40 7.96 -10.51
CA THR A 44 -4.00 8.33 -10.77
C THR A 44 -3.07 7.50 -9.91
N ILE A 45 -2.10 6.84 -10.51
CA ILE A 45 -1.13 5.98 -9.84
C ILE A 45 0.22 6.69 -9.79
N ALA A 46 0.69 7.02 -8.59
CA ALA A 46 2.05 7.49 -8.35
C ALA A 46 2.98 6.29 -8.18
N THR A 47 4.01 6.17 -9.01
CA THR A 47 4.88 5.00 -9.03
C THR A 47 6.29 5.32 -9.53
N SER A 48 7.23 4.37 -9.43
CA SER A 48 8.56 4.52 -10.00
C SER A 48 8.55 4.36 -11.53
N VAL A 49 9.53 4.95 -12.20
CA VAL A 49 9.71 4.79 -13.66
C VAL A 49 9.78 3.32 -14.07
N PHE A 50 10.42 2.46 -13.24
CA PHE A 50 10.58 1.03 -13.54
C PHE A 50 9.28 0.23 -13.50
N GLN A 51 8.24 0.73 -12.85
CA GLN A 51 6.95 0.05 -12.73
C GLN A 51 5.93 0.54 -13.76
N LYS A 52 6.20 1.67 -14.42
CA LYS A 52 5.28 2.31 -15.36
C LYS A 52 4.75 1.36 -16.42
N ASP A 53 5.65 0.70 -17.14
CA ASP A 53 5.26 -0.16 -18.27
C ASP A 53 4.45 -1.37 -17.80
N ALA A 54 4.81 -1.95 -16.65
CA ALA A 54 4.06 -3.05 -16.06
C ALA A 54 2.64 -2.63 -15.69
N ILE A 55 2.48 -1.46 -15.06
CA ILE A 55 1.18 -0.91 -14.67
C ILE A 55 0.36 -0.56 -15.91
N THR A 56 0.95 0.13 -16.88
CA THR A 56 0.26 0.50 -18.13
C THR A 56 -0.20 -0.73 -18.89
N ASN A 57 0.63 -1.77 -18.99
CA ASN A 57 0.27 -3.02 -19.67
C ASN A 57 -0.86 -3.78 -18.96
N GLN A 58 -1.03 -3.61 -17.65
CA GLN A 58 -2.03 -4.31 -16.86
C GLN A 58 -3.36 -3.58 -16.75
N LEU A 59 -3.31 -2.26 -16.59
CA LEU A 59 -4.46 -1.43 -16.30
C LEU A 59 -4.93 -0.62 -17.51
N GLY A 60 -4.11 -0.58 -18.57
CA GLY A 60 -4.44 0.12 -19.82
C GLY A 60 -4.63 1.62 -19.61
N GLU A 61 -5.59 2.17 -20.34
CA GLU A 61 -5.95 3.60 -20.31
C GLU A 61 -6.93 3.95 -19.17
N ASP A 62 -7.34 2.98 -18.39
CA ASP A 62 -8.26 3.18 -17.25
C ASP A 62 -7.64 3.99 -16.10
N VAL A 63 -6.32 4.19 -16.14
CA VAL A 63 -5.58 4.90 -15.09
C VAL A 63 -4.56 5.87 -15.70
N THR A 64 -4.32 6.95 -14.98
CA THR A 64 -3.20 7.84 -15.25
C THR A 64 -1.99 7.43 -14.43
N VAL A 65 -0.80 7.37 -15.03
CA VAL A 65 0.43 7.01 -14.33
C VAL A 65 1.34 8.22 -14.22
N VAL A 66 1.62 8.64 -12.98
CA VAL A 66 2.59 9.69 -12.63
C VAL A 66 3.84 9.04 -12.08
N THR A 67 4.98 9.26 -12.73
CA THR A 67 6.24 8.61 -12.36
C THR A 67 7.11 9.50 -11.47
N GLU A 68 7.52 8.96 -10.33
CA GLU A 68 8.49 9.57 -9.44
C GLU A 68 9.90 9.53 -10.05
N PRO A 69 10.65 10.65 -10.03
CA PRO A 69 12.05 10.66 -10.50
C PRO A 69 12.97 9.78 -9.65
N SER A 70 12.74 9.71 -8.35
CA SER A 70 13.53 8.91 -7.40
C SER A 70 12.67 8.41 -6.25
N ARG A 71 13.19 7.44 -5.50
CA ARG A 71 12.48 6.86 -4.33
C ARG A 71 12.62 7.75 -3.09
N ARG A 72 11.53 8.38 -2.64
CA ARG A 72 11.56 9.33 -1.50
C ARG A 72 10.44 9.18 -0.49
N ASP A 73 9.88 7.99 -0.35
CA ASP A 73 8.75 7.73 0.54
C ASP A 73 7.41 8.33 0.03
N THR A 74 6.35 8.32 0.86
CA THR A 74 4.99 8.57 0.39
C THR A 74 4.64 10.05 0.29
N PHE A 75 5.22 10.90 1.13
CA PHE A 75 4.94 12.34 1.08
C PHE A 75 5.31 12.99 -0.26
N PRO A 76 6.54 12.83 -0.79
CA PRO A 76 6.89 13.40 -2.10
C PRO A 76 6.04 12.83 -3.24
N ALA A 77 5.70 11.54 -3.20
CA ALA A 77 4.86 10.91 -4.23
C ALA A 77 3.46 11.55 -4.26
N ILE A 78 2.87 11.82 -3.09
CA ILE A 78 1.57 12.48 -2.98
C ILE A 78 1.66 13.96 -3.41
N CYS A 79 2.76 14.65 -3.06
CA CYS A 79 3.03 16.01 -3.55
C CYS A 79 3.04 16.06 -5.08
N LEU A 80 3.79 15.15 -5.71
CA LEU A 80 3.91 15.06 -7.16
C LEU A 80 2.56 14.75 -7.82
N ALA A 81 1.80 13.79 -7.29
CA ALA A 81 0.47 13.47 -7.78
C ALA A 81 -0.48 14.67 -7.65
N SER A 82 -0.47 15.38 -6.52
CA SER A 82 -1.33 16.55 -6.30
C SER A 82 -1.00 17.70 -7.26
N ALA A 83 0.28 17.95 -7.51
CA ALA A 83 0.69 18.93 -8.53
C ALA A 83 0.26 18.53 -9.95
N TYR A 84 0.30 17.23 -10.28
CA TYR A 84 -0.24 16.72 -11.53
C TYR A 84 -1.75 16.97 -11.63
N LEU A 85 -2.51 16.68 -10.58
CA LEU A 85 -3.95 16.90 -10.54
C LEU A 85 -4.29 18.39 -10.75
N GLU A 86 -3.57 19.32 -10.09
CA GLU A 86 -3.78 20.76 -10.25
C GLU A 86 -3.39 21.25 -11.64
N LYS A 87 -2.18 20.94 -12.10
CA LYS A 87 -1.57 21.61 -13.26
C LYS A 87 -1.84 20.91 -14.59
N THR A 88 -1.95 19.60 -14.59
CA THR A 88 -2.13 18.80 -15.83
C THR A 88 -3.57 18.33 -15.98
N ALA A 89 -4.12 17.70 -14.97
CA ALA A 89 -5.50 17.20 -15.00
C ALA A 89 -6.54 18.31 -14.80
N LYS A 90 -6.12 19.50 -14.34
CA LYS A 90 -6.98 20.69 -14.12
C LYS A 90 -8.13 20.44 -13.15
N CYS A 91 -7.91 19.60 -12.16
CA CYS A 91 -8.87 19.37 -11.09
C CYS A 91 -9.10 20.65 -10.27
N ASP A 92 -10.34 20.83 -9.80
CA ASP A 92 -10.67 21.93 -8.92
C ASP A 92 -10.06 21.73 -7.52
N LYS A 93 -9.68 22.80 -6.85
CA LYS A 93 -9.09 22.75 -5.50
C LYS A 93 -10.04 22.20 -4.43
N ASN A 94 -11.33 22.30 -4.65
CA ASN A 94 -12.35 21.77 -3.76
C ASN A 94 -12.66 20.29 -4.02
N GLU A 95 -12.11 19.69 -5.10
CA GLU A 95 -12.29 18.26 -5.34
C GLU A 95 -11.65 17.44 -4.23
N THR A 96 -12.38 16.40 -3.80
CA THR A 96 -11.86 15.43 -2.84
C THR A 96 -10.87 14.50 -3.50
N VAL A 97 -9.68 14.41 -2.95
CA VAL A 97 -8.65 13.45 -3.32
C VAL A 97 -8.58 12.36 -2.28
N ILE A 98 -8.66 11.11 -2.73
CA ILE A 98 -8.45 9.93 -1.90
C ILE A 98 -7.08 9.36 -2.25
N VAL A 99 -6.24 9.22 -1.23
CA VAL A 99 -4.95 8.54 -1.31
C VAL A 99 -5.07 7.19 -0.62
N MET A 100 -4.75 6.11 -1.31
CA MET A 100 -4.86 4.76 -0.76
C MET A 100 -3.76 3.84 -1.27
N PRO A 101 -3.34 2.84 -0.46
CA PRO A 101 -2.53 1.74 -0.94
C PRO A 101 -3.38 0.81 -1.83
N CYS A 102 -2.78 0.03 -2.71
CA CYS A 102 -3.49 -0.94 -3.54
C CYS A 102 -3.21 -2.40 -3.16
N ASP A 103 -2.48 -2.62 -2.07
CA ASP A 103 -2.06 -3.93 -1.58
C ASP A 103 -2.88 -4.52 -0.43
N PRO A 104 -3.77 -3.80 0.29
CA PRO A 104 -4.51 -4.45 1.34
C PRO A 104 -5.50 -5.47 0.77
N TYR A 105 -5.60 -6.59 1.45
CA TYR A 105 -6.67 -7.56 1.25
C TYR A 105 -7.90 -7.09 2.02
N THR A 106 -8.99 -6.82 1.30
CA THR A 106 -10.22 -6.27 1.88
C THR A 106 -11.45 -6.79 1.14
N GLU A 107 -12.59 -6.66 1.78
CA GLU A 107 -13.90 -6.92 1.18
C GLU A 107 -14.54 -5.65 0.55
N GLY A 108 -15.61 -5.83 -0.22
CA GLY A 108 -16.27 -4.71 -0.94
C GLY A 108 -16.77 -3.59 -0.04
N ARG A 109 -17.16 -3.88 1.21
CA ARG A 109 -17.60 -2.89 2.22
C ARG A 109 -16.50 -1.86 2.55
N TYR A 110 -15.23 -2.22 2.42
CA TYR A 110 -14.12 -1.27 2.61
C TYR A 110 -14.21 -0.07 1.66
N PHE A 111 -14.53 -0.33 0.40
CA PHE A 111 -14.66 0.74 -0.59
C PHE A 111 -15.93 1.56 -0.41
N GLN A 112 -16.99 0.98 0.19
CA GLN A 112 -18.18 1.74 0.60
C GLN A 112 -17.82 2.72 1.73
N THR A 113 -17.05 2.28 2.73
CA THR A 113 -16.54 3.16 3.79
C THR A 113 -15.69 4.32 3.22
N ILE A 114 -14.90 4.06 2.17
CA ILE A 114 -14.14 5.11 1.47
C ILE A 114 -15.09 6.09 0.75
N ALA A 115 -16.19 5.60 0.16
CA ALA A 115 -17.20 6.46 -0.46
C ALA A 115 -17.88 7.36 0.59
N GLU A 116 -18.28 6.81 1.74
CA GLU A 116 -18.85 7.56 2.86
C GLU A 116 -17.87 8.65 3.36
N MET A 117 -16.57 8.33 3.45
CA MET A 117 -15.54 9.30 3.79
C MET A 117 -15.47 10.45 2.77
N THR A 118 -15.67 10.17 1.49
CA THR A 118 -15.67 11.20 0.43
C THR A 118 -16.79 12.21 0.62
N GLU A 119 -17.99 11.75 0.94
CA GLU A 119 -19.13 12.60 1.25
C GLU A 119 -18.88 13.46 2.49
N ALA A 120 -18.27 12.88 3.51
CA ALA A 120 -17.95 13.59 4.73
C ALA A 120 -16.91 14.71 4.53
N VAL A 121 -15.91 14.50 3.67
CA VAL A 121 -14.93 15.54 3.27
C VAL A 121 -15.63 16.72 2.60
N GLN A 122 -16.57 16.48 1.72
CA GLN A 122 -17.32 17.51 1.02
C GLN A 122 -18.18 18.38 1.98
N ASN A 123 -18.65 17.77 3.07
CA ASN A 123 -19.39 18.48 4.12
C ASN A 123 -18.50 19.25 5.10
N ASN A 124 -17.19 19.26 4.91
CA ASN A 124 -16.19 20.12 5.55
C ASN A 124 -16.10 20.03 7.08
N VAL A 125 -16.21 18.83 7.66
CA VAL A 125 -16.14 18.62 9.12
C VAL A 125 -14.69 18.60 9.65
N ALA A 126 -13.69 18.28 8.80
CA ALA A 126 -12.27 18.27 9.16
C ALA A 126 -11.36 18.52 7.94
N GLY A 127 -10.12 18.97 8.18
CA GLY A 127 -9.14 19.25 7.12
C GLY A 127 -8.61 18.01 6.42
N SER A 128 -8.52 16.89 7.15
CA SER A 128 -8.07 15.59 6.64
C SER A 128 -8.89 14.46 7.26
N TRP A 129 -9.07 13.41 6.51
CA TRP A 129 -9.86 12.25 6.87
C TRP A 129 -9.06 10.98 6.66
N LEU A 130 -9.29 9.97 7.47
CA LEU A 130 -8.68 8.66 7.29
C LEU A 130 -9.67 7.53 7.60
N VAL A 131 -9.39 6.35 7.03
CA VAL A 131 -10.06 5.11 7.41
C VAL A 131 -9.32 4.49 8.58
N GLY A 132 -10.01 4.33 9.70
CA GLY A 132 -9.51 3.66 10.89
C GLY A 132 -9.93 2.19 10.89
N ILE A 133 -8.97 1.28 10.88
CA ILE A 133 -9.21 -0.16 10.90
C ILE A 133 -9.33 -0.63 12.34
N LYS A 134 -10.40 -1.35 12.65
CA LYS A 134 -10.57 -1.93 13.98
C LYS A 134 -9.49 -2.98 14.25
N PRO A 135 -8.63 -2.80 15.27
CA PRO A 135 -7.56 -3.74 15.57
C PRO A 135 -8.10 -5.10 15.99
N THR A 136 -7.47 -6.17 15.50
CA THR A 136 -7.77 -7.54 15.89
C THR A 136 -6.69 -8.15 16.80
N TYR A 137 -5.51 -7.52 16.87
CA TYR A 137 -4.39 -7.93 17.73
C TYR A 137 -3.45 -6.73 17.98
N PRO A 138 -2.60 -6.76 19.04
CA PRO A 138 -1.65 -5.69 19.27
C PRO A 138 -0.44 -5.80 18.33
N SER A 139 -0.44 -4.97 17.28
CA SER A 139 0.61 -4.94 16.27
C SER A 139 1.61 -3.81 16.54
N ALA A 140 2.91 -4.14 16.57
CA ALA A 140 3.99 -3.16 16.55
C ALA A 140 4.36 -2.69 15.12
N LYS A 141 3.64 -3.17 14.09
CA LYS A 141 3.93 -2.85 12.68
C LYS A 141 3.07 -1.72 12.13
N TYR A 142 1.94 -1.42 12.77
CA TYR A 142 0.97 -0.43 12.30
C TYR A 142 1.00 0.85 13.13
N GLY A 143 0.59 1.94 12.52
CA GLY A 143 0.25 3.17 13.23
C GLY A 143 -1.10 3.05 13.93
N TYR A 144 -1.24 3.72 15.06
CA TYR A 144 -2.48 3.80 15.84
C TYR A 144 -3.05 5.21 15.84
N VAL A 145 -4.37 5.26 15.71
CA VAL A 145 -5.17 6.47 15.75
C VAL A 145 -5.89 6.50 17.08
N ILE A 146 -5.50 7.41 17.96
CA ILE A 146 -6.09 7.59 19.29
C ILE A 146 -7.21 8.62 19.16
N LEU A 147 -8.41 8.27 19.63
CA LEU A 147 -9.61 9.06 19.48
C LEU A 147 -9.78 10.07 20.61
N GLN A 148 -10.37 11.23 20.28
CA GLN A 148 -10.86 12.15 21.31
C GLN A 148 -12.06 11.53 22.04
N LYS A 149 -11.96 11.43 23.35
CA LYS A 149 -13.08 10.98 24.19
C LYS A 149 -14.23 11.99 24.06
N HIS A 150 -15.42 11.50 23.65
CA HIS A 150 -16.66 12.29 23.54
C HIS A 150 -16.90 13.14 22.28
N ARG A 151 -16.06 13.04 21.26
CA ARG A 151 -16.34 13.70 19.97
C ARG A 151 -16.62 12.64 18.89
N LYS A 152 -17.89 12.23 18.82
CA LYS A 152 -18.43 11.37 17.77
C LYS A 152 -19.66 12.05 17.18
N THR A 153 -19.66 12.25 15.87
CA THR A 153 -20.83 12.73 15.12
C THR A 153 -21.08 11.76 13.96
N ASP A 154 -22.28 11.22 13.87
CA ASP A 154 -22.72 10.32 12.79
C ASP A 154 -21.77 9.15 12.48
N GLY A 155 -21.17 8.55 13.53
CA GLY A 155 -20.24 7.44 13.36
C GLY A 155 -18.77 7.85 13.11
N ILE A 156 -18.50 9.13 12.93
CA ILE A 156 -17.19 9.71 12.67
C ILE A 156 -16.55 10.15 14.00
N TYR A 157 -15.27 9.89 14.15
CA TYR A 157 -14.53 10.26 15.36
C TYR A 157 -13.49 11.33 15.06
N GLU A 158 -13.28 12.26 15.98
CA GLU A 158 -12.14 13.16 15.94
C GLU A 158 -10.90 12.46 16.50
N VAL A 159 -9.76 12.69 15.87
CA VAL A 159 -8.46 12.17 16.28
C VAL A 159 -7.84 13.08 17.32
N GLU A 160 -7.39 12.49 18.44
CA GLU A 160 -6.57 13.19 19.43
C GLU A 160 -5.11 13.24 18.98
N ARG A 161 -4.58 12.07 18.61
CA ARG A 161 -3.18 11.94 18.18
C ARG A 161 -2.94 10.64 17.43
N PHE A 162 -1.80 10.58 16.77
CA PHE A 162 -1.25 9.38 16.13
C PHE A 162 -0.08 8.83 16.92
N MET A 163 0.14 7.52 16.81
CA MET A 163 1.34 6.87 17.28
C MET A 163 1.77 5.81 16.26
N GLU A 164 2.87 6.07 15.59
CA GLU A 164 3.41 5.13 14.60
C GLU A 164 4.22 4.03 15.29
N LYS A 165 3.90 2.79 14.99
CA LYS A 165 4.64 1.59 15.40
C LYS A 165 5.02 1.54 16.89
N PRO A 166 4.05 1.59 17.81
CA PRO A 166 4.32 1.46 19.24
C PRO A 166 4.87 0.07 19.59
N ASP A 167 5.41 -0.09 20.78
CA ASP A 167 5.64 -1.43 21.33
C ASP A 167 4.32 -2.17 21.62
N VAL A 168 4.39 -3.50 21.76
CA VAL A 168 3.21 -4.36 21.92
C VAL A 168 2.40 -3.97 23.17
N ALA A 169 3.05 -3.67 24.30
CA ALA A 169 2.37 -3.31 25.54
C ALA A 169 1.62 -1.95 25.40
N THR A 170 2.17 -1.02 24.65
CA THR A 170 1.51 0.24 24.30
C THR A 170 0.36 0.02 23.34
N ALA A 171 0.53 -0.86 22.36
CA ALA A 171 -0.51 -1.26 21.41
C ALA A 171 -1.72 -1.89 22.13
N GLU A 172 -1.49 -2.78 23.10
CA GLU A 172 -2.55 -3.37 23.93
C GLU A 172 -3.39 -2.31 24.66
N ARG A 173 -2.72 -1.31 25.25
CA ARG A 173 -3.41 -0.19 25.92
C ARG A 173 -4.24 0.63 24.94
N PHE A 174 -3.70 0.94 23.78
CA PHE A 174 -4.43 1.68 22.75
C PHE A 174 -5.68 0.94 22.29
N ILE A 175 -5.58 -0.37 22.09
CA ILE A 175 -6.75 -1.20 21.73
C ILE A 175 -7.80 -1.18 22.83
N ALA A 176 -7.38 -1.32 24.09
CA ALA A 176 -8.30 -1.25 25.24
C ALA A 176 -8.99 0.12 25.36
N ASP A 177 -8.32 1.20 24.96
CA ASP A 177 -8.86 2.57 24.90
C ASP A 177 -9.70 2.84 23.64
N GLY A 178 -9.87 1.87 22.74
CA GLY A 178 -10.70 1.98 21.53
C GLY A 178 -10.01 2.64 20.35
N ALA A 179 -8.68 2.63 20.29
CA ALA A 179 -7.93 3.15 19.15
C ALA A 179 -8.13 2.26 17.90
N PHE A 180 -7.92 2.86 16.73
CA PHE A 180 -7.92 2.17 15.45
C PHE A 180 -6.49 2.07 14.89
N TRP A 181 -6.25 1.09 14.00
CA TRP A 181 -5.07 1.13 13.15
C TRP A 181 -5.24 2.18 12.06
N ASN A 182 -4.16 2.83 11.69
CA ASN A 182 -4.10 3.66 10.50
C ASN A 182 -4.12 2.76 9.25
N GLY A 183 -5.23 2.77 8.52
CA GLY A 183 -5.41 1.98 7.30
C GLY A 183 -4.63 2.49 6.09
N GLY A 184 -3.91 3.61 6.23
CA GLY A 184 -3.14 4.22 5.15
C GLY A 184 -4.01 4.83 4.04
N VAL A 185 -5.32 4.97 4.26
CA VAL A 185 -6.25 5.65 3.36
C VAL A 185 -6.58 7.01 3.92
N PHE A 186 -6.34 8.03 3.11
CA PHE A 186 -6.55 9.41 3.46
C PHE A 186 -7.44 10.11 2.45
N ALA A 187 -8.25 11.06 2.89
CA ALA A 187 -9.00 11.94 2.02
C ALA A 187 -8.86 13.40 2.46
N PHE A 188 -8.79 14.29 1.50
CA PHE A 188 -8.68 15.74 1.71
C PHE A 188 -9.12 16.49 0.45
N CYS A 189 -9.45 17.78 0.59
CA CYS A 189 -9.59 18.64 -0.58
C CYS A 189 -8.23 18.84 -1.26
N LEU A 190 -8.18 18.80 -2.58
CA LEU A 190 -6.94 19.00 -3.35
C LEU A 190 -6.20 20.28 -2.94
N GLY A 191 -6.93 21.37 -2.70
CA GLY A 191 -6.37 22.66 -2.25
C GLY A 191 -5.52 22.55 -0.99
N TYR A 192 -5.94 21.73 -0.02
CA TYR A 192 -5.16 21.51 1.20
C TYR A 192 -3.76 20.95 0.89
N MET A 193 -3.69 19.97 0.00
CA MET A 193 -2.40 19.39 -0.37
C MET A 193 -1.57 20.33 -1.26
N ILE A 194 -2.21 21.10 -2.14
CA ILE A 194 -1.55 22.12 -2.95
C ILE A 194 -0.86 23.15 -2.06
N ASP A 195 -1.52 23.62 -1.01
CA ASP A 195 -0.97 24.61 -0.08
C ASP A 195 0.25 24.00 0.66
N ILE A 196 0.20 22.74 1.03
CA ILE A 196 1.35 22.03 1.61
C ILE A 196 2.49 21.95 0.59
N VAL A 197 2.25 21.51 -0.64
CA VAL A 197 3.30 21.45 -1.68
C VAL A 197 3.93 22.83 -1.87
N LYS A 198 3.13 23.89 -1.95
CA LYS A 198 3.62 25.28 -2.14
C LYS A 198 4.41 25.82 -0.95
N SER A 199 4.22 25.27 0.24
CA SER A 199 5.07 25.60 1.39
C SER A 199 6.50 25.09 1.28
N TYR A 200 6.72 24.05 0.46
CA TYR A 200 8.05 23.48 0.15
C TYR A 200 8.61 23.99 -1.17
N LEU A 201 7.78 24.02 -2.20
CA LEU A 201 8.17 24.33 -3.58
C LEU A 201 7.17 25.29 -4.21
N ALA A 202 7.60 26.53 -4.53
CA ALA A 202 6.84 27.37 -5.45
C ALA A 202 6.90 26.77 -6.86
N TYR A 203 5.77 26.64 -7.55
CA TYR A 203 5.66 26.09 -8.90
C TYR A 203 4.46 26.65 -9.64
N ASP A 204 4.60 26.79 -10.95
CA ASP A 204 3.53 27.21 -11.87
C ASP A 204 3.08 26.06 -12.79
N ILE A 205 3.96 25.13 -13.08
CA ILE A 205 3.69 23.94 -13.89
C ILE A 205 4.13 22.67 -13.17
N PHE A 206 3.52 21.53 -13.55
CA PHE A 206 3.81 20.21 -12.99
C PHE A 206 5.29 19.84 -13.11
N GLU A 207 5.91 20.16 -14.25
CA GLU A 207 7.28 19.77 -14.53
C GLU A 207 8.29 20.39 -13.58
N GLU A 208 8.03 21.56 -13.02
CA GLU A 208 8.88 22.18 -11.99
C GLU A 208 8.91 21.36 -10.71
N VAL A 209 7.78 20.82 -10.29
CA VAL A 209 7.73 19.92 -9.12
C VAL A 209 8.48 18.62 -9.43
N ARG A 210 8.34 18.08 -10.64
CA ARG A 210 9.03 16.86 -11.06
C ARG A 210 10.55 17.04 -11.10
N LEU A 211 11.05 18.15 -11.64
CA LEU A 211 12.49 18.46 -11.72
C LEU A 211 13.10 18.75 -10.35
N ARG A 212 12.33 19.37 -9.47
CA ARG A 212 12.75 19.73 -8.10
C ARG A 212 12.28 18.74 -7.04
N TYR A 213 11.89 17.53 -7.45
CA TYR A 213 11.32 16.49 -6.59
C TYR A 213 12.22 16.14 -5.39
N GLU A 214 13.54 16.21 -5.57
CA GLU A 214 14.51 15.92 -4.51
C GLU A 214 14.61 16.97 -3.42
N GLU A 215 14.06 18.18 -3.63
CA GLU A 215 13.96 19.21 -2.62
C GLU A 215 12.87 18.90 -1.58
N LEU A 216 11.87 18.07 -1.93
CA LEU A 216 10.87 17.61 -1.00
C LEU A 216 11.50 16.69 0.06
N PRO A 217 11.09 16.77 1.35
CA PRO A 217 11.65 15.91 2.39
C PRO A 217 11.33 14.42 2.13
N LYS A 218 12.32 13.56 2.35
CA LYS A 218 12.18 12.10 2.23
C LYS A 218 11.54 11.54 3.50
N ILE A 219 10.23 11.61 3.58
CA ILE A 219 9.44 11.25 4.77
C ILE A 219 8.10 10.65 4.35
N SER A 220 7.44 9.91 5.23
CA SER A 220 6.09 9.43 4.96
C SER A 220 5.05 10.55 5.08
N PHE A 221 3.94 10.38 4.37
CA PHE A 221 2.80 11.29 4.44
C PHE A 221 2.21 11.34 5.85
N ASP A 222 2.21 10.22 6.54
CA ASP A 222 1.72 10.08 7.90
C ASP A 222 2.45 11.05 8.84
N TYR A 223 3.79 11.02 8.85
CA TYR A 223 4.63 11.87 9.69
C TYR A 223 4.60 13.35 9.26
N GLU A 224 4.60 13.61 7.95
CA GLU A 224 4.74 14.98 7.47
C GLU A 224 3.42 15.75 7.48
N VAL A 225 2.31 15.08 7.23
CA VAL A 225 1.02 15.75 7.06
C VAL A 225 0.03 15.34 8.14
N VAL A 226 -0.18 14.04 8.35
CA VAL A 226 -1.29 13.56 9.18
C VAL A 226 -1.05 13.85 10.65
N GLU A 227 0.15 13.61 11.16
CA GLU A 227 0.51 13.89 12.56
C GLU A 227 0.54 15.41 12.89
N LYS A 228 0.78 16.25 11.88
CA LYS A 228 0.84 17.70 12.03
C LYS A 228 -0.49 18.39 11.75
N ALA A 229 -1.47 17.68 11.26
CA ALA A 229 -2.77 18.23 10.91
C ALA A 229 -3.52 18.72 12.14
N LYS A 230 -4.11 19.92 12.06
CA LYS A 230 -4.85 20.56 13.18
C LYS A 230 -6.16 19.84 13.49
N SER A 231 -6.75 19.19 12.51
CA SER A 231 -8.02 18.47 12.64
C SER A 231 -8.00 17.28 11.71
N VAL A 232 -8.16 16.10 12.27
CA VAL A 232 -8.26 14.84 11.54
C VAL A 232 -9.49 14.10 12.03
N ALA A 233 -10.29 13.60 11.10
CA ALA A 233 -11.43 12.76 11.40
C ALA A 233 -11.19 11.32 10.92
N VAL A 234 -11.75 10.37 11.64
CA VAL A 234 -11.66 8.95 11.36
C VAL A 234 -13.03 8.38 11.04
N VAL A 235 -13.10 7.68 9.90
CA VAL A 235 -14.22 6.80 9.57
C VAL A 235 -13.83 5.38 9.93
N PRO A 236 -14.53 4.74 10.88
CA PRO A 236 -14.17 3.40 11.35
C PRO A 236 -14.55 2.33 10.33
N TYR A 237 -13.69 1.33 10.21
CA TYR A 237 -13.94 0.13 9.46
C TYR A 237 -13.68 -1.11 10.34
N ASP A 238 -14.67 -1.98 10.46
CA ASP A 238 -14.65 -3.19 11.30
C ASP A 238 -14.72 -4.51 10.50
N GLY A 239 -14.62 -4.42 9.16
CA GLY A 239 -14.60 -5.56 8.27
C GLY A 239 -13.23 -6.21 8.11
N GLU A 240 -13.12 -7.16 7.20
CA GLU A 240 -11.87 -7.86 6.92
C GLU A 240 -10.86 -6.93 6.26
N TRP A 241 -9.70 -6.79 6.90
CA TRP A 241 -8.57 -6.01 6.39
C TRP A 241 -7.26 -6.66 6.80
N LYS A 242 -6.36 -6.86 5.83
CA LYS A 242 -5.02 -7.40 6.04
C LYS A 242 -4.03 -6.69 5.14
N ASP A 243 -2.93 -6.28 5.72
CA ASP A 243 -1.77 -5.78 4.98
C ASP A 243 -0.93 -6.98 4.53
N LEU A 244 -0.99 -7.30 3.23
CA LEU A 244 -0.25 -8.41 2.62
C LEU A 244 1.22 -8.06 2.31
N GLY A 245 1.74 -6.99 2.87
CA GLY A 245 3.10 -6.50 2.64
C GLY A 245 4.23 -7.42 3.14
N THR A 246 3.90 -8.54 3.80
CA THR A 246 4.88 -9.55 4.25
C THR A 246 4.49 -10.95 3.79
N TRP A 247 5.52 -11.80 3.56
CA TRP A 247 5.31 -13.19 3.15
C TRP A 247 4.46 -13.98 4.13
N ASN A 248 4.65 -13.77 5.44
CA ASN A 248 3.88 -14.48 6.48
C ASN A 248 2.38 -14.20 6.34
N VAL A 249 2.00 -12.93 6.26
CA VAL A 249 0.58 -12.56 6.12
C VAL A 249 0.01 -13.07 4.80
N LEU A 250 0.81 -13.04 3.72
CA LEU A 250 0.39 -13.59 2.44
C LEU A 250 0.16 -15.10 2.53
N THR A 251 1.09 -15.86 3.12
CA THR A 251 1.01 -17.32 3.20
C THR A 251 -0.11 -17.79 4.11
N ASP A 252 -0.43 -17.05 5.17
CA ASP A 252 -1.58 -17.33 6.04
C ASP A 252 -2.92 -17.24 5.29
N GLU A 253 -2.98 -16.43 4.20
CA GLU A 253 -4.17 -16.27 3.36
C GLU A 253 -4.22 -17.25 2.18
N LEU A 254 -3.12 -17.92 1.86
CA LEU A 254 -3.10 -18.89 0.77
C LEU A 254 -3.80 -20.19 1.19
N LYS A 255 -4.81 -20.62 0.41
CA LYS A 255 -5.50 -21.89 0.64
C LYS A 255 -4.62 -23.09 0.35
N GLU A 256 -3.66 -22.94 -0.56
CA GLU A 256 -2.79 -24.01 -1.03
C GLU A 256 -1.34 -23.66 -0.74
N ARG A 257 -0.60 -24.61 -0.21
CA ARG A 257 0.84 -24.45 0.04
C ARG A 257 1.67 -24.46 -1.24
N CYS A 258 1.11 -25.00 -2.34
CA CYS A 258 1.78 -25.12 -3.62
C CYS A 258 0.95 -24.45 -4.72
N ILE A 259 1.49 -23.42 -5.34
CA ILE A 259 0.88 -22.73 -6.48
C ILE A 259 1.79 -22.91 -7.70
N GLY A 260 1.20 -23.33 -8.83
CA GLY A 260 1.94 -23.62 -10.06
C GLY A 260 2.48 -25.04 -10.13
N ASN A 261 3.48 -25.27 -11.00
CA ASN A 261 4.08 -26.60 -11.19
C ASN A 261 5.06 -26.91 -10.05
N VAL A 262 4.54 -27.47 -8.95
CA VAL A 262 5.30 -27.73 -7.72
C VAL A 262 5.13 -29.19 -7.31
N VAL A 263 6.23 -29.82 -6.90
CA VAL A 263 6.26 -31.14 -6.24
C VAL A 263 6.86 -30.94 -4.85
N MET A 264 6.09 -31.22 -3.81
CA MET A 264 6.53 -31.08 -2.42
C MET A 264 6.29 -32.38 -1.65
N ASP A 265 7.27 -32.81 -0.86
CA ASP A 265 7.17 -34.02 -0.06
C ASP A 265 6.42 -33.78 1.27
N GLU A 266 6.03 -34.88 1.92
CA GLU A 266 5.32 -34.83 3.21
C GLU A 266 6.20 -34.36 4.38
N LYS A 267 7.53 -34.34 4.21
CA LYS A 267 8.49 -33.89 5.22
C LYS A 267 8.68 -32.37 5.23
N SER A 268 8.16 -31.73 4.20
CA SER A 268 8.19 -30.26 4.11
C SER A 268 7.09 -29.66 5.01
N GLU A 269 7.52 -28.96 6.06
CA GLU A 269 6.66 -28.37 7.09
C GLU A 269 6.66 -26.84 6.97
N ASN A 270 5.52 -26.20 7.26
CA ASN A 270 5.36 -24.74 7.25
C ASN A 270 6.04 -24.07 6.05
N THR A 271 5.87 -24.65 4.86
CA THR A 271 6.54 -24.21 3.64
C THR A 271 5.51 -23.96 2.55
N HIS A 272 5.63 -22.80 1.89
CA HIS A 272 4.79 -22.41 0.76
C HIS A 272 5.67 -22.23 -0.48
N VAL A 273 5.19 -22.72 -1.61
CA VAL A 273 5.90 -22.62 -2.89
C VAL A 273 4.97 -21.97 -3.93
N ILE A 274 5.42 -20.86 -4.50
CA ILE A 274 4.72 -20.15 -5.56
C ILE A 274 5.62 -20.18 -6.80
N ASN A 275 5.25 -20.97 -7.79
CA ASN A 275 6.01 -21.14 -9.01
C ASN A 275 5.26 -20.58 -10.22
N GLU A 276 5.75 -19.48 -10.76
CA GLU A 276 5.24 -18.84 -11.98
C GLU A 276 5.99 -19.31 -13.25
N LEU A 277 6.97 -20.22 -13.08
CA LEU A 277 7.74 -20.76 -14.19
C LEU A 277 7.06 -22.02 -14.77
N GLU A 278 7.32 -22.29 -16.02
CA GLU A 278 6.88 -23.53 -16.67
C GLU A 278 7.65 -24.76 -16.18
N ILE A 279 8.88 -24.58 -15.72
CA ILE A 279 9.71 -25.64 -15.14
C ILE A 279 9.19 -26.03 -13.74
N PRO A 280 9.20 -27.33 -13.38
CA PRO A 280 8.77 -27.76 -12.06
C PRO A 280 9.75 -27.32 -10.97
N VAL A 281 9.20 -26.92 -9.80
CA VAL A 281 9.95 -26.72 -8.57
C VAL A 281 9.72 -27.90 -7.65
N MET A 282 10.80 -28.61 -7.28
CA MET A 282 10.75 -29.73 -6.35
C MET A 282 11.26 -29.29 -4.96
N CYS A 283 10.47 -29.59 -3.94
CA CYS A 283 10.76 -29.21 -2.56
C CYS A 283 10.78 -30.47 -1.68
N ILE A 284 11.91 -30.78 -1.05
CA ILE A 284 12.09 -31.98 -0.24
C ILE A 284 12.63 -31.58 1.14
N GLY A 285 11.87 -31.89 2.20
CA GLY A 285 12.28 -31.67 3.58
C GLY A 285 12.48 -30.19 3.93
N ALA A 286 11.85 -29.26 3.22
CA ALA A 286 11.93 -27.83 3.49
C ALA A 286 11.09 -27.50 4.73
N LYS A 287 11.62 -26.59 5.59
CA LYS A 287 10.93 -26.15 6.80
C LYS A 287 10.97 -24.64 6.95
N ASP A 288 9.81 -24.06 7.33
CA ASP A 288 9.68 -22.64 7.62
C ASP A 288 10.18 -21.75 6.47
N MET A 289 9.70 -22.03 5.25
CA MET A 289 10.18 -21.36 4.03
C MET A 289 9.05 -20.88 3.13
N VAL A 290 9.29 -19.77 2.45
CA VAL A 290 8.54 -19.38 1.27
C VAL A 290 9.48 -19.41 0.07
N ILE A 291 9.11 -20.17 -0.96
CA ILE A 291 9.85 -20.28 -2.20
C ILE A 291 9.03 -19.64 -3.30
N ALA A 292 9.52 -18.56 -3.87
CA ALA A 292 8.90 -17.89 -5.01
C ALA A 292 9.81 -17.98 -6.23
N ALA A 293 9.31 -18.56 -7.31
CA ALA A 293 10.01 -18.67 -8.59
C ALA A 293 9.24 -17.91 -9.66
N SER A 294 9.87 -16.89 -10.27
CA SER A 294 9.26 -16.03 -11.27
C SER A 294 10.27 -15.60 -12.33
N TRP A 295 9.83 -15.40 -13.57
CA TRP A 295 10.65 -14.85 -14.67
C TRP A 295 11.05 -13.39 -14.46
N ARG A 296 10.35 -12.67 -13.58
CA ARG A 296 10.52 -11.25 -13.36
C ARG A 296 11.37 -11.00 -12.14
N TRP A 297 12.68 -11.15 -12.27
CA TRP A 297 13.61 -10.69 -11.26
C TRP A 297 13.85 -9.19 -11.43
N HIS A 298 13.40 -8.37 -10.47
CA HIS A 298 13.65 -6.94 -10.48
C HIS A 298 14.91 -6.60 -9.68
N PRO A 299 15.88 -5.85 -10.27
CA PRO A 299 17.13 -5.49 -9.59
C PRO A 299 16.96 -4.52 -8.40
N GLY A 300 15.74 -4.21 -7.98
CA GLY A 300 15.45 -3.39 -6.80
C GLY A 300 15.75 -4.04 -5.45
N PHE A 301 16.15 -5.29 -5.43
CA PHE A 301 16.49 -6.04 -4.20
C PHE A 301 17.86 -5.67 -3.60
N ARG A 302 18.64 -4.80 -4.24
CA ARG A 302 20.09 -4.72 -3.98
C ARG A 302 20.52 -3.96 -2.73
N GLU A 303 19.72 -3.13 -2.08
CA GLU A 303 20.31 -2.23 -1.05
C GLU A 303 19.96 -2.52 0.41
N ARG A 304 18.93 -3.28 0.73
CA ARG A 304 18.59 -3.56 2.13
C ARG A 304 18.61 -5.04 2.53
N GLU A 305 18.46 -5.94 1.57
CA GLU A 305 18.39 -7.39 1.82
C GLU A 305 19.65 -8.15 1.38
N GLU A 306 20.60 -7.52 0.68
CA GLU A 306 21.89 -8.13 0.37
C GLU A 306 22.64 -8.58 1.63
N ARG A 307 22.51 -7.89 2.75
CA ARG A 307 23.15 -8.33 4.01
C ARG A 307 22.45 -9.56 4.58
N ALA A 308 21.15 -9.63 4.57
CA ALA A 308 20.41 -10.81 5.03
C ALA A 308 20.56 -12.00 4.06
N HIS A 309 20.66 -11.75 2.75
CA HIS A 309 20.86 -12.77 1.73
C HIS A 309 22.32 -13.32 1.72
N GLN A 310 23.31 -12.51 1.98
CA GLN A 310 24.72 -12.95 2.08
C GLN A 310 24.96 -13.82 3.31
N ASP A 311 24.22 -13.60 4.39
CA ASP A 311 24.30 -14.41 5.60
C ASP A 311 23.55 -15.75 5.48
N ILE A 312 22.58 -15.88 4.57
CA ILE A 312 21.71 -17.07 4.42
C ILE A 312 22.11 -17.92 3.21
N CYS A 313 22.50 -17.31 2.12
CA CYS A 313 22.96 -17.98 0.90
C CYS A 313 24.45 -17.71 0.74
N GLY A 314 25.31 -18.63 1.19
CA GLY A 314 26.68 -18.70 0.70
C GLY A 314 26.70 -18.76 -0.83
N PRO A 315 27.85 -18.53 -1.50
CA PRO A 315 27.90 -18.39 -2.95
C PRO A 315 27.49 -19.69 -3.65
N LEU A 316 26.19 -19.86 -3.86
CA LEU A 316 25.66 -20.82 -4.80
C LEU A 316 25.91 -20.26 -6.19
N ALA A 317 26.95 -20.79 -6.83
CA ALA A 317 27.21 -20.56 -8.25
C ALA A 317 26.02 -21.13 -9.04
N MET A 318 25.05 -20.29 -9.33
CA MET A 318 23.94 -20.64 -10.22
C MET A 318 24.43 -20.57 -11.67
N PRO A 319 24.09 -21.53 -12.52
CA PRO A 319 24.35 -21.41 -13.95
C PRO A 319 23.64 -20.15 -14.50
N PRO A 320 24.20 -19.47 -15.52
CA PRO A 320 23.74 -18.17 -16.00
C PRO A 320 22.27 -18.14 -16.49
N ASP A 321 21.66 -19.28 -16.69
CA ASP A 321 20.35 -19.42 -17.33
C ASP A 321 19.18 -19.59 -16.33
N VAL A 322 19.44 -19.68 -15.03
CA VAL A 322 18.40 -19.82 -13.98
C VAL A 322 18.40 -18.59 -13.08
N ARG A 323 17.95 -17.47 -13.62
CA ARG A 323 17.83 -16.23 -12.85
C ARG A 323 16.36 -16.02 -12.47
N GLY A 324 15.96 -16.33 -11.25
CA GLY A 324 14.61 -15.97 -10.82
C GLY A 324 14.01 -16.73 -9.63
N ALA A 325 14.79 -17.44 -8.84
CA ALA A 325 14.29 -18.02 -7.60
C ALA A 325 14.74 -17.19 -6.37
N SER A 326 13.83 -16.84 -5.51
CA SER A 326 14.09 -16.19 -4.23
C SER A 326 13.66 -17.09 -3.09
N LEU A 327 14.51 -17.26 -2.08
CA LEU A 327 14.26 -18.05 -0.88
C LEU A 327 14.13 -17.11 0.32
N GLY A 328 13.01 -17.18 1.03
CA GLY A 328 12.79 -16.46 2.29
C GLY A 328 12.44 -17.43 3.43
N ARG A 329 12.86 -17.12 4.66
CA ARG A 329 12.40 -17.80 5.88
C ARG A 329 11.20 -17.07 6.47
N ILE A 330 10.24 -17.84 6.95
CA ILE A 330 9.06 -17.35 7.69
C ILE A 330 9.44 -17.05 9.14
#